data_cc99f0eb204cd5a1358546fbd2ef14ff
#
_entry.id   cc99f0eb204cd5a1358546fbd2ef14ff
#
_cell.length_a   1.000
_cell.length_b   1.000
_cell.length_c   1.000
_cell.angle_alpha   90.00
_cell.angle_beta   90.00
_cell.angle_gamma   90.00
#
_symmetry.space_group_name_H-M   'P 1'
#
loop_
_entity.id
_entity.type
_entity.pdbx_description
1 polymer ?
#
loop_
_entity_poly.entity_id
_entity_poly.type
_entity_poly.pdbx_seq_one_letter_code
_entity_poly.pdbx_strand_id
1 'polypeptide(L)'
;MSERIYFDTETTGLHPGIGEGDEIITLSIVDESGDVLHDAIYKPRWNSEWPEAESIHGISPTDVADLTTIESDLPKIAEIFDGADEVCGYNVQFDLRFLKCLGIDPRDDARIIDTMQLYAPIHGEWSEHFDDWKWCKLTVAADEIGYEWTGSAHGSLADTLATKAVQEWVEKQ
;
A
#
# COMPACT_ATOMS: atom_id res chain seq x y z
N MET A 1 7.71 10.91 20.26
CA MET A 1 7.99 11.13 18.83
C MET A 1 6.79 10.56 18.11
N SER A 2 6.29 11.24 17.10
CA SER A 2 5.18 10.71 16.27
C SER A 2 5.69 9.45 15.57
N GLU A 3 4.97 8.34 15.69
CA GLU A 3 5.32 7.11 14.98
C GLU A 3 4.63 7.15 13.61
N ARG A 4 5.43 7.30 12.54
CA ARG A 4 4.94 7.26 11.16
C ARG A 4 5.22 5.89 10.56
N ILE A 5 4.21 5.34 9.91
CA ILE A 5 4.35 4.12 9.12
C ILE A 5 4.01 4.39 7.65
N TYR A 6 4.62 3.62 6.77
CA TYR A 6 4.30 3.53 5.35
C TYR A 6 3.90 2.09 5.04
N PHE A 7 2.92 1.91 4.19
CA PHE A 7 2.47 0.56 3.84
C PHE A 7 1.90 0.51 2.43
N ASP A 8 1.88 -0.70 1.89
CA ASP A 8 1.32 -1.02 0.58
C ASP A 8 0.86 -2.48 0.55
N THR A 9 -0.12 -2.79 -0.31
CA THR A 9 -0.66 -4.13 -0.48
C THR A 9 -0.72 -4.54 -1.95
N GLU A 10 -0.45 -5.83 -2.24
CA GLU A 10 -0.92 -6.45 -3.47
C GLU A 10 -2.17 -7.28 -3.17
N THR A 11 -3.10 -7.27 -4.09
CA THR A 11 -4.44 -7.84 -3.86
C THR A 11 -4.91 -8.70 -5.02
N THR A 12 -5.91 -9.53 -4.81
CA THR A 12 -6.51 -10.34 -5.89
C THR A 12 -7.37 -9.53 -6.87
N GLY A 13 -7.65 -8.26 -6.55
CA GLY A 13 -8.44 -7.35 -7.39
C GLY A 13 -8.73 -6.02 -6.69
N LEU A 14 -9.80 -5.34 -7.08
CA LEU A 14 -10.05 -3.93 -6.69
C LEU A 14 -11.16 -3.74 -5.64
N HIS A 15 -11.90 -4.79 -5.31
CA HIS A 15 -13.13 -4.70 -4.52
C HIS A 15 -13.07 -5.57 -3.27
N PRO A 16 -12.55 -5.04 -2.15
CA PRO A 16 -12.38 -5.83 -0.93
C PRO A 16 -13.71 -6.35 -0.39
N GLY A 17 -13.70 -7.57 0.16
CA GLY A 17 -14.88 -8.16 0.80
C GLY A 17 -14.62 -9.54 1.38
N ILE A 18 -15.28 -9.82 2.52
CA ILE A 18 -15.16 -11.13 3.16
C ILE A 18 -16.08 -12.13 2.44
N GLY A 19 -15.50 -13.20 1.93
CA GLY A 19 -16.22 -14.32 1.32
C GLY A 19 -16.52 -14.19 -0.17
N GLU A 20 -16.78 -12.98 -0.68
CA GLU A 20 -17.13 -12.73 -2.09
C GLU A 20 -16.33 -11.59 -2.74
N GLY A 21 -15.45 -10.93 -2.00
CA GLY A 21 -14.63 -9.84 -2.50
C GLY A 21 -13.18 -10.26 -2.73
N ASP A 22 -12.39 -9.26 -3.12
CA ASP A 22 -10.94 -9.43 -3.30
C ASP A 22 -10.21 -9.42 -1.96
N GLU A 23 -9.02 -10.04 -1.93
CA GLU A 23 -8.23 -10.29 -0.74
C GLU A 23 -6.81 -9.75 -0.88
N ILE A 24 -6.17 -9.48 0.25
CA ILE A 24 -4.75 -9.13 0.32
C ILE A 24 -3.90 -10.38 0.04
N ILE A 25 -2.94 -10.25 -0.87
CA ILE A 25 -1.91 -11.26 -1.17
C ILE A 25 -0.60 -10.90 -0.47
N THR A 26 -0.20 -9.62 -0.49
CA THR A 26 0.98 -9.14 0.22
C THR A 26 0.67 -7.91 1.03
N LEU A 27 1.36 -7.74 2.14
CA LEU A 27 1.34 -6.52 2.94
C LEU A 27 2.75 -6.24 3.44
N SER A 28 3.24 -5.04 3.13
CA SER A 28 4.51 -4.53 3.67
C SER A 28 4.27 -3.25 4.45
N ILE A 29 4.91 -3.14 5.61
CA ILE A 29 4.85 -1.97 6.48
C ILE A 29 6.27 -1.64 6.90
N VAL A 30 6.68 -0.38 6.72
CA VAL A 30 7.96 0.13 7.21
C VAL A 30 7.73 1.35 8.10
N ASP A 31 8.67 1.62 8.99
CA ASP A 31 8.68 2.82 9.81
C ASP A 31 9.30 4.04 9.08
N GLU A 32 9.37 5.16 9.78
CA GLU A 32 9.97 6.41 9.28
C GLU A 32 11.46 6.25 8.93
N SER A 33 12.18 5.32 9.57
CA SER A 33 13.59 5.01 9.24
C SER A 33 13.73 4.13 8.00
N GLY A 34 12.66 3.46 7.58
CA GLY A 34 12.64 2.44 6.53
C GLY A 34 12.89 1.04 7.05
N ASP A 35 12.89 0.85 8.37
CA ASP A 35 13.00 -0.46 8.99
C ASP A 35 11.69 -1.23 8.79
N VAL A 36 11.80 -2.50 8.39
CA VAL A 36 10.63 -3.34 8.09
C VAL A 36 9.96 -3.80 9.37
N LEU A 37 8.74 -3.31 9.61
CA LEU A 37 7.90 -3.73 10.73
C LEU A 37 7.12 -5.01 10.39
N HIS A 38 6.68 -5.11 9.13
CA HIS A 38 5.97 -6.25 8.60
C HIS A 38 6.23 -6.37 7.09
N ASP A 39 6.46 -7.60 6.61
CA ASP A 39 6.58 -7.91 5.19
C ASP A 39 6.22 -9.39 5.01
N ALA A 40 5.07 -9.66 4.41
CA ALA A 40 4.58 -11.01 4.26
C ALA A 40 3.71 -11.19 3.02
N ILE A 41 3.73 -12.43 2.52
CA ILE A 41 2.90 -12.91 1.44
C ILE A 41 1.94 -13.98 1.98
N TYR A 42 0.70 -13.94 1.52
CA TYR A 42 -0.40 -14.76 2.05
C TYR A 42 -1.13 -15.52 0.97
N LYS A 43 -1.71 -16.63 1.37
CA LYS A 43 -2.69 -17.34 0.56
C LYS A 43 -4.06 -16.68 0.73
N PRO A 44 -4.71 -16.20 -0.36
CA PRO A 44 -6.10 -15.81 -0.31
C PRO A 44 -6.99 -16.97 0.15
N ARG A 45 -8.02 -16.66 0.92
CA ARG A 45 -8.89 -17.65 1.54
C ARG A 45 -10.03 -18.10 0.61
N TRP A 46 -10.57 -17.12 -0.15
CA TRP A 46 -11.74 -17.35 -1.00
C TRP A 46 -11.43 -17.26 -2.48
N ASN A 47 -10.45 -16.44 -2.86
CA ASN A 47 -10.06 -16.28 -4.26
C ASN A 47 -9.07 -17.36 -4.67
N SER A 48 -9.41 -18.13 -5.72
CA SER A 48 -8.54 -19.18 -6.27
C SER A 48 -7.79 -18.76 -7.54
N GLU A 49 -8.22 -17.66 -8.18
CA GLU A 49 -7.65 -17.12 -9.41
C GLU A 49 -7.79 -15.58 -9.42
N TRP A 50 -6.80 -14.87 -9.97
CA TRP A 50 -6.77 -13.41 -10.11
C TRP A 50 -5.92 -12.97 -11.31
N PRO A 51 -6.27 -13.39 -12.55
CA PRO A 51 -5.41 -13.20 -13.73
C PRO A 51 -5.11 -11.74 -14.07
N GLU A 52 -6.05 -10.81 -13.83
CA GLU A 52 -5.80 -9.39 -14.04
C GLU A 52 -4.77 -8.84 -13.06
N ALA A 53 -4.92 -9.14 -11.77
CA ALA A 53 -3.99 -8.70 -10.73
C ALA A 53 -2.63 -9.41 -10.87
N GLU A 54 -2.61 -10.72 -11.15
CA GLU A 54 -1.39 -11.47 -11.45
C GLU A 54 -0.58 -10.84 -12.59
N SER A 55 -1.26 -10.33 -13.63
CA SER A 55 -0.59 -9.66 -14.75
C SER A 55 0.12 -8.36 -14.34
N ILE A 56 -0.22 -7.78 -13.19
CA ILE A 56 0.36 -6.55 -12.63
C ILE A 56 1.52 -6.87 -11.69
N HIS A 57 1.26 -7.63 -10.61
CA HIS A 57 2.23 -7.92 -9.56
C HIS A 57 3.01 -9.24 -9.74
N GLY A 58 2.59 -10.10 -10.68
CA GLY A 58 3.30 -11.33 -11.03
C GLY A 58 3.17 -12.49 -10.03
N ILE A 59 2.32 -12.37 -9.00
CA ILE A 59 2.11 -13.42 -7.99
C ILE A 59 0.95 -14.29 -8.44
N SER A 60 1.25 -15.57 -8.73
CA SER A 60 0.25 -16.54 -9.14
C SER A 60 -0.37 -17.29 -7.97
N PRO A 61 -1.54 -17.92 -8.14
CA PRO A 61 -2.12 -18.83 -7.14
C PRO A 61 -1.18 -19.95 -6.69
N THR A 62 -0.29 -20.38 -7.59
CA THR A 62 0.68 -21.45 -7.30
C THR A 62 1.76 -20.99 -6.33
N ASP A 63 2.16 -19.71 -6.42
CA ASP A 63 3.22 -19.15 -5.57
C ASP A 63 2.80 -19.09 -4.10
N VAL A 64 1.50 -18.98 -3.84
CA VAL A 64 0.94 -18.81 -2.49
C VAL A 64 0.21 -20.06 -1.97
N ALA A 65 0.15 -21.14 -2.75
CA ALA A 65 -0.70 -22.31 -2.47
C ALA A 65 -0.45 -22.95 -1.10
N ASP A 66 0.81 -22.96 -0.66
CA ASP A 66 1.25 -23.58 0.61
C ASP A 66 1.48 -22.55 1.73
N LEU A 67 1.15 -21.28 1.51
CA LEU A 67 1.31 -20.23 2.51
C LEU A 67 0.12 -20.18 3.48
N THR A 68 0.34 -19.50 4.60
CA THR A 68 -0.71 -19.17 5.57
C THR A 68 -1.58 -18.03 5.06
N THR A 69 -2.78 -17.91 5.61
CA THR A 69 -3.66 -16.76 5.35
C THR A 69 -3.30 -15.58 6.26
N ILE A 70 -3.73 -14.38 5.91
CA ILE A 70 -3.39 -13.14 6.63
C ILE A 70 -3.90 -13.13 8.09
N GLU A 71 -4.92 -13.94 8.40
CA GLU A 71 -5.51 -13.99 9.73
C GLU A 71 -4.50 -14.36 10.84
N SER A 72 -3.42 -15.07 10.50
CA SER A 72 -2.35 -15.38 11.46
C SER A 72 -1.61 -14.15 11.97
N ASP A 73 -1.53 -13.11 11.17
CA ASP A 73 -0.75 -11.91 11.44
C ASP A 73 -1.60 -10.69 11.84
N LEU A 74 -2.94 -10.79 11.77
CA LEU A 74 -3.84 -9.68 12.12
C LEU A 74 -3.55 -9.06 13.49
N PRO A 75 -3.26 -9.82 14.57
CA PRO A 75 -2.94 -9.21 15.86
C PRO A 75 -1.70 -8.31 15.80
N LYS A 76 -0.65 -8.74 15.10
CA LYS A 76 0.58 -7.96 14.92
C LYS A 76 0.33 -6.72 14.05
N ILE A 77 -0.41 -6.89 12.94
CA ILE A 77 -0.73 -5.79 12.04
C ILE A 77 -1.58 -4.74 12.78
N ALA A 78 -2.58 -5.17 13.55
CA ALA A 78 -3.41 -4.26 14.36
C ALA A 78 -2.56 -3.48 15.37
N GLU A 79 -1.61 -4.13 16.06
CA GLU A 79 -0.71 -3.45 16.99
C GLU A 79 0.14 -2.37 16.33
N ILE A 80 0.63 -2.61 15.09
CA ILE A 80 1.39 -1.62 14.32
C ILE A 80 0.52 -0.40 13.97
N PHE A 81 -0.70 -0.62 13.46
CA PHE A 81 -1.61 0.47 13.13
C PHE A 81 -2.11 1.23 14.35
N ASP A 82 -2.32 0.55 15.48
CA ASP A 82 -2.69 1.15 16.77
C ASP A 82 -1.55 2.01 17.35
N GLY A 83 -0.30 1.66 17.07
CA GLY A 83 0.89 2.43 17.50
C GLY A 83 1.16 3.67 16.67
N ALA A 84 0.65 3.72 15.43
CA ALA A 84 0.99 4.78 14.48
C ALA A 84 0.22 6.08 14.73
N ASP A 85 0.93 7.21 14.75
CA ASP A 85 0.35 8.55 14.74
C ASP A 85 0.09 9.07 13.32
N GLU A 86 0.87 8.58 12.34
CA GLU A 86 0.73 8.91 10.93
C GLU A 86 0.80 7.63 10.08
N VAL A 87 -0.17 7.48 9.20
CA VAL A 87 -0.31 6.32 8.30
C VAL A 87 -0.26 6.79 6.86
N CYS A 88 0.82 6.44 6.16
CA CYS A 88 1.13 6.91 4.81
C CYS A 88 1.00 5.78 3.79
N GLY A 89 0.46 6.10 2.62
CA GLY A 89 0.40 5.21 1.46
C GLY A 89 0.29 5.99 0.16
N TYR A 90 0.44 5.29 -0.96
CA TYR A 90 0.21 5.84 -2.30
C TYR A 90 -1.17 5.40 -2.78
N ASN A 91 -2.15 6.31 -2.83
CA ASN A 91 -3.58 5.98 -2.93
C ASN A 91 -4.07 5.19 -1.69
N VAL A 92 -3.66 5.65 -0.54
CA VAL A 92 -3.79 4.99 0.77
C VAL A 92 -5.21 4.47 1.09
N GLN A 93 -6.24 5.12 0.56
CA GLN A 93 -7.63 4.71 0.77
C GLN A 93 -7.95 3.36 0.10
N PHE A 94 -7.21 2.99 -0.95
CA PHE A 94 -7.36 1.68 -1.57
C PHE A 94 -6.97 0.58 -0.58
N ASP A 95 -5.80 0.65 -0.01
CA ASP A 95 -5.24 -0.36 0.89
C ASP A 95 -5.99 -0.40 2.24
N LEU A 96 -6.34 0.77 2.78
CA LEU A 96 -7.12 0.87 4.02
C LEU A 96 -8.49 0.19 3.90
N ARG A 97 -9.15 0.22 2.73
CA ARG A 97 -10.43 -0.50 2.56
C ARG A 97 -10.28 -2.01 2.71
N PHE A 98 -9.16 -2.58 2.25
CA PHE A 98 -8.86 -4.00 2.42
C PHE A 98 -8.59 -4.34 3.89
N LEU A 99 -7.76 -3.55 4.56
CA LEU A 99 -7.47 -3.74 5.99
C LEU A 99 -8.72 -3.59 6.85
N LYS A 100 -9.58 -2.62 6.53
CA LYS A 100 -10.85 -2.41 7.23
C LYS A 100 -11.78 -3.60 7.15
N CYS A 101 -11.85 -4.30 6.01
CA CYS A 101 -12.61 -5.54 5.88
C CYS A 101 -12.10 -6.63 6.83
N LEU A 102 -10.83 -6.58 7.23
CA LEU A 102 -10.21 -7.49 8.19
C LEU A 102 -10.29 -7.00 9.65
N GLY A 103 -10.97 -5.86 9.88
CA GLY A 103 -11.13 -5.26 11.20
C GLY A 103 -9.92 -4.44 11.65
N ILE A 104 -9.05 -4.04 10.73
CA ILE A 104 -7.91 -3.16 11.00
C ILE A 104 -8.23 -1.76 10.46
N ASP A 105 -8.37 -0.81 11.37
CA ASP A 105 -8.48 0.61 11.09
C ASP A 105 -7.36 1.35 11.85
N PRO A 106 -6.75 2.39 11.27
CA PRO A 106 -5.93 3.33 12.05
C PRO A 106 -6.75 3.94 13.20
N ARG A 107 -6.07 4.36 14.26
CA ARG A 107 -6.74 5.10 15.34
C ARG A 107 -7.48 6.33 14.81
N ASP A 108 -8.56 6.73 15.47
CA ASP A 108 -9.39 7.88 15.09
C ASP A 108 -8.59 9.22 15.06
N ASP A 109 -7.53 9.32 15.86
CA ASP A 109 -6.65 10.48 15.95
C ASP A 109 -5.38 10.36 15.09
N ALA A 110 -5.16 9.22 14.42
CA ALA A 110 -4.06 9.04 13.49
C ALA A 110 -4.27 9.88 12.21
N ARG A 111 -3.21 10.49 11.74
CA ARG A 111 -3.23 11.26 10.50
C ARG A 111 -3.02 10.35 9.30
N ILE A 112 -3.99 10.28 8.40
CA ILE A 112 -3.87 9.56 7.14
C ILE A 112 -3.25 10.48 6.09
N ILE A 113 -2.17 10.04 5.47
CA ILE A 113 -1.41 10.77 4.46
C ILE A 113 -1.45 10.01 3.14
N ASP A 114 -2.04 10.62 2.13
CA ASP A 114 -2.03 10.10 0.77
C ASP A 114 -0.94 10.79 -0.06
N THR A 115 0.18 10.12 -0.22
CA THR A 115 1.34 10.64 -0.96
C THR A 115 1.01 10.93 -2.42
N MET A 116 0.12 10.13 -3.04
CA MET A 116 -0.32 10.36 -4.43
C MET A 116 -1.02 11.71 -4.58
N GLN A 117 -1.92 12.04 -3.64
CA GLN A 117 -2.65 13.32 -3.66
C GLN A 117 -1.73 14.50 -3.37
N LEU A 118 -0.77 14.34 -2.46
CA LEU A 118 0.21 15.40 -2.17
C LEU A 118 1.17 15.64 -3.34
N TYR A 119 1.52 14.60 -4.10
CA TYR A 119 2.40 14.70 -5.25
C TYR A 119 1.71 15.24 -6.51
N ALA A 120 0.40 15.01 -6.68
CA ALA A 120 -0.35 15.38 -7.88
C ALA A 120 -0.19 16.86 -8.32
N PRO A 121 -0.29 17.88 -7.44
CA PRO A 121 -0.05 19.28 -7.83
C PRO A 121 1.41 19.56 -8.19
N ILE A 122 2.38 18.78 -7.69
CA ILE A 122 3.80 18.93 -8.00
C ILE A 122 4.08 18.36 -9.40
N HIS A 123 3.51 17.18 -9.72
CA HIS A 123 3.51 16.63 -11.07
C HIS A 123 2.91 17.62 -12.10
N GLY A 124 1.88 18.40 -11.69
CA GLY A 124 1.43 19.59 -12.39
C GLY A 124 0.54 19.33 -13.61
N GLU A 125 -0.04 18.14 -13.77
CA GLU A 125 -1.01 17.85 -14.83
C GLU A 125 -2.44 18.16 -14.37
N TRP A 126 -3.05 19.24 -14.91
CA TRP A 126 -4.41 19.63 -14.57
C TRP A 126 -5.46 18.88 -15.41
N SER A 127 -6.56 18.51 -14.78
CA SER A 127 -7.73 17.94 -15.45
C SER A 127 -8.90 18.92 -15.44
N GLU A 128 -9.23 19.48 -16.59
CA GLU A 128 -10.44 20.30 -16.73
C GLU A 128 -11.74 19.52 -16.46
N HIS A 129 -11.72 18.20 -16.69
CA HIS A 129 -12.89 17.36 -16.49
C HIS A 129 -13.23 17.15 -15.02
N PHE A 130 -12.20 17.01 -14.17
CA PHE A 130 -12.37 16.81 -12.71
C PHE A 130 -12.20 18.09 -11.90
N ASP A 131 -11.77 19.19 -12.56
CA ASP A 131 -11.40 20.46 -11.90
C ASP A 131 -10.40 20.26 -10.76
N ASP A 132 -9.41 19.39 -11.01
CA ASP A 132 -8.41 18.96 -10.03
C ASP A 132 -7.12 18.49 -10.72
N TRP A 133 -6.04 18.31 -9.93
CA TRP A 133 -4.78 17.75 -10.39
C TRP A 133 -4.93 16.25 -10.69
N LYS A 134 -4.39 15.81 -11.82
CA LYS A 134 -4.37 14.38 -12.15
C LYS A 134 -3.38 13.65 -11.27
N TRP A 135 -3.79 12.50 -10.78
CA TRP A 135 -2.91 11.57 -10.10
C TRP A 135 -1.98 10.90 -11.09
N CYS A 136 -0.71 10.74 -10.71
CA CYS A 136 0.23 9.94 -11.49
C CYS A 136 0.51 8.61 -10.78
N LYS A 137 1.08 7.66 -11.52
CA LYS A 137 1.49 6.38 -10.94
C LYS A 137 2.71 6.57 -10.03
N LEU A 138 2.84 5.73 -9.00
CA LEU A 138 4.00 5.73 -8.11
C LEU A 138 5.32 5.60 -8.89
N THR A 139 5.35 4.74 -9.93
CA THR A 139 6.53 4.59 -10.81
C THR A 139 6.93 5.88 -11.51
N VAL A 140 5.96 6.71 -11.89
CA VAL A 140 6.22 8.04 -12.50
C VAL A 140 6.75 9.00 -11.45
N ALA A 141 6.12 9.09 -10.29
CA ALA A 141 6.57 9.95 -9.19
C ALA A 141 7.98 9.57 -8.71
N ALA A 142 8.26 8.28 -8.56
CA ALA A 142 9.57 7.76 -8.18
C ALA A 142 10.66 8.11 -9.22
N ASP A 143 10.35 7.96 -10.52
CA ASP A 143 11.27 8.31 -11.60
C ASP A 143 11.56 9.81 -11.65
N GLU A 144 10.54 10.65 -11.52
CA GLU A 144 10.67 12.11 -11.52
C GLU A 144 11.52 12.66 -10.36
N ILE A 145 11.49 12.02 -9.19
CA ILE A 145 12.35 12.39 -8.04
C ILE A 145 13.74 11.74 -8.11
N GLY A 146 14.01 10.88 -9.09
CA GLY A 146 15.28 10.16 -9.24
C GLY A 146 15.46 9.01 -8.23
N TYR A 147 14.38 8.37 -7.79
CA TYR A 147 14.45 7.25 -6.87
C TYR A 147 15.02 6.00 -7.57
N GLU A 148 16.00 5.37 -6.95
CA GLU A 148 16.54 4.09 -7.42
C GLU A 148 15.81 2.93 -6.71
N TRP A 149 15.09 2.12 -7.48
CA TRP A 149 14.29 1.02 -6.95
C TRP A 149 15.15 -0.06 -6.28
N THR A 150 14.76 -0.45 -5.08
CA THR A 150 15.36 -1.56 -4.31
C THR A 150 14.59 -2.86 -4.53
N GLY A 151 14.41 -3.27 -5.78
CA GLY A 151 13.60 -4.42 -6.17
C GLY A 151 12.82 -4.14 -7.44
N SER A 152 11.88 -5.01 -7.80
CA SER A 152 10.96 -4.76 -8.91
C SER A 152 9.77 -3.92 -8.41
N ALA A 153 9.36 -2.93 -9.19
CA ALA A 153 8.06 -2.28 -9.03
C ALA A 153 6.94 -3.33 -9.05
N HIS A 154 5.83 -3.04 -8.36
CA HIS A 154 4.72 -3.98 -8.12
C HIS A 154 5.08 -5.13 -7.18
N GLY A 155 5.90 -4.85 -6.18
CA GLY A 155 6.08 -5.67 -5.00
C GLY A 155 5.86 -4.78 -3.78
N SER A 156 4.96 -5.13 -2.87
CA SER A 156 4.49 -4.24 -1.80
C SER A 156 5.60 -3.58 -0.98
N LEU A 157 6.71 -4.29 -0.71
CA LEU A 157 7.84 -3.70 0.01
C LEU A 157 8.57 -2.63 -0.84
N ALA A 158 8.79 -2.90 -2.13
CA ALA A 158 9.45 -1.95 -3.02
C ALA A 158 8.59 -0.70 -3.21
N ASP A 159 7.27 -0.87 -3.37
CA ASP A 159 6.31 0.21 -3.53
C ASP A 159 6.14 1.01 -2.21
N THR A 160 6.17 0.35 -1.05
CA THR A 160 6.21 1.02 0.27
C THR A 160 7.44 1.92 0.43
N LEU A 161 8.64 1.41 0.07
CA LEU A 161 9.88 2.19 0.15
C LEU A 161 9.91 3.34 -0.86
N ALA A 162 9.38 3.14 -2.06
CA ALA A 162 9.25 4.21 -3.06
C ALA A 162 8.26 5.28 -2.59
N THR A 163 7.12 4.89 -2.00
CA THR A 163 6.14 5.80 -1.40
C THR A 163 6.78 6.65 -0.31
N LYS A 164 7.56 6.03 0.59
CA LYS A 164 8.33 6.75 1.62
C LYS A 164 9.27 7.79 1.00
N ALA A 165 10.03 7.40 -0.02
CA ALA A 165 10.97 8.31 -0.70
C ALA A 165 10.24 9.49 -1.36
N VAL A 166 9.10 9.26 -2.03
CA VAL A 166 8.30 10.32 -2.62
C VAL A 166 7.74 11.24 -1.54
N GLN A 167 7.20 10.69 -0.43
CA GLN A 167 6.68 11.48 0.69
C GLN A 167 7.75 12.39 1.31
N GLU A 168 8.92 11.84 1.60
CA GLU A 168 10.06 12.59 2.14
C GLU A 168 10.55 13.69 1.18
N TRP A 169 10.45 13.42 -0.11
CA TRP A 169 10.81 14.41 -1.12
C TRP A 169 9.78 15.55 -1.17
N VAL A 170 8.48 15.23 -1.14
CA VAL A 170 7.38 16.21 -1.08
C VAL A 170 7.51 17.14 0.13
N GLU A 171 7.85 16.59 1.30
CA GLU A 171 8.00 17.38 2.54
C GLU A 171 9.19 18.37 2.52
N LYS A 172 10.08 18.23 1.55
CA LYS A 172 11.24 19.13 1.37
C LYS A 172 10.97 20.24 0.35
N GLN A 173 9.80 20.25 -0.32
CA GLN A 173 9.42 21.30 -1.28
C GLN A 173 8.77 22.48 -0.58
#